data_1759c2861893940a36010b4cac6ef722
#
_entry.id   1759c2861893940a36010b4cac6ef722
#
_cell.length_a   1.000
_cell.length_b   1.000
_cell.length_c   1.000
_cell.angle_alpha   90.00
_cell.angle_beta   90.00
_cell.angle_gamma   90.00
#
_symmetry.space_group_name_H-M   'P 1'
#
loop_
_entity.id
_entity.type
_entity.pdbx_description
1 polymer ?
#
loop_
_entity_poly.entity_id
_entity_poly.type
_entity_poly.pdbx_seq_one_letter_code
_entity_poly.pdbx_strand_id
1 'polypeptide(L)'
;PYDAPNGALTVNFNALPLLKQDDGTITSPEPHLPVLPLTRAIGARLPAGHHRVNVAAFASSGGLSTPLRYVGELFSALLQQQGIEVSGTINRGTVAGDDRLLLRYDGPKNLTDIIRACLKHSNNYIANQLFLSAGAARLGYPATWEKARQTATDVLVNHYRLPADQFHLSEGSGLSRRTQVTPSFMIGLHEAFKPHADLLSPLQGIPLKAGTMRNIYCYAGYFGPDNRLDPFVILLNQPPNTRRELLGLLHRVHQSAGKTSRLSGTARTTAAAR
;
A
#
# COMPACT_ATOMS: atom_id res chain seq x y z
N PRO A 1 -12.56 2.60 -4.61
CA PRO A 1 -11.87 2.72 -3.32
C PRO A 1 -10.33 2.75 -3.45
N TYR A 2 -9.78 2.40 -4.64
CA TYR A 2 -8.32 2.28 -4.85
C TYR A 2 -7.57 3.61 -4.73
N ASP A 3 -8.25 4.74 -4.91
CA ASP A 3 -7.70 6.09 -4.92
C ASP A 3 -8.32 6.94 -3.79
N ALA A 4 -8.48 6.35 -2.62
CA ALA A 4 -8.97 7.09 -1.46
C ALA A 4 -7.87 8.02 -0.93
N PRO A 5 -8.19 9.31 -0.66
CA PRO A 5 -7.19 10.29 -0.24
C PRO A 5 -6.61 9.96 1.14
N ASN A 6 -5.34 10.22 1.29
CA ASN A 6 -4.65 10.15 2.58
C ASN A 6 -4.91 11.42 3.41
N GLY A 7 -4.78 11.30 4.72
CA GLY A 7 -4.98 12.43 5.64
C GLY A 7 -4.49 12.11 7.05
N ALA A 8 -4.38 13.14 7.88
CA ALA A 8 -3.96 13.02 9.26
C ALA A 8 -4.97 12.25 10.12
N LEU A 9 -6.26 12.39 9.81
CA LEU A 9 -7.37 11.75 10.52
C LEU A 9 -8.23 10.98 9.51
N THR A 10 -8.24 9.65 9.62
CA THR A 10 -8.94 8.76 8.69
C THR A 10 -9.44 7.50 9.39
N VAL A 11 -10.51 6.91 8.85
CA VAL A 11 -11.03 5.61 9.27
C VAL A 11 -11.29 4.74 8.05
N ASN A 12 -11.14 3.43 8.19
CA ASN A 12 -11.43 2.44 7.15
C ASN A 12 -10.80 2.76 5.78
N PHE A 13 -9.59 3.36 5.78
CA PHE A 13 -8.88 3.80 4.57
C PHE A 13 -9.68 4.83 3.74
N ASN A 14 -10.49 5.67 4.37
CA ASN A 14 -11.44 6.58 3.71
C ASN A 14 -12.37 5.87 2.70
N ALA A 15 -12.66 4.61 2.95
CA ALA A 15 -13.58 3.78 2.19
C ALA A 15 -14.74 3.34 3.09
N LEU A 16 -15.96 3.66 2.68
CA LEU A 16 -17.18 3.34 3.40
C LEU A 16 -17.76 2.02 2.90
N PRO A 17 -17.78 0.95 3.72
CA PRO A 17 -18.49 -0.27 3.39
C PRO A 17 -19.99 -0.10 3.68
N LEU A 18 -20.85 -0.54 2.79
CA LEU A 18 -22.29 -0.60 2.99
C LEU A 18 -22.94 -1.72 2.16
N LEU A 19 -24.05 -2.22 2.67
CA LEU A 19 -24.95 -3.12 1.97
C LEU A 19 -26.29 -2.43 1.80
N LYS A 20 -26.78 -2.32 0.56
CA LYS A 20 -28.14 -1.90 0.25
C LYS A 20 -28.96 -3.11 -0.18
N GLN A 21 -30.05 -3.36 0.50
CA GLN A 21 -31.00 -4.43 0.18
C GLN A 21 -31.95 -4.00 -0.94
N ASP A 22 -32.67 -4.95 -1.54
CA ASP A 22 -33.62 -4.69 -2.64
C ASP A 22 -34.78 -3.80 -2.19
N ASP A 23 -35.15 -3.86 -0.91
CA ASP A 23 -36.17 -3.00 -0.31
C ASP A 23 -35.69 -1.57 0.00
N GLY A 24 -34.43 -1.26 -0.33
CA GLY A 24 -33.79 0.03 -0.07
C GLY A 24 -33.16 0.17 1.31
N THR A 25 -33.29 -0.82 2.20
CA THR A 25 -32.68 -0.81 3.54
C THR A 25 -31.15 -0.79 3.41
N ILE A 26 -30.49 0.09 4.19
CA ILE A 26 -29.03 0.24 4.21
C ILE A 26 -28.51 -0.30 5.53
N THR A 27 -27.58 -1.25 5.45
CA THR A 27 -26.91 -1.88 6.60
C THR A 27 -25.40 -1.81 6.46
N SER A 28 -24.68 -2.09 7.54
CA SER A 28 -23.23 -2.28 7.50
C SER A 28 -22.91 -3.76 7.27
N PRO A 29 -22.03 -4.10 6.32
CA PRO A 29 -21.51 -5.45 6.19
C PRO A 29 -20.47 -5.80 7.26
N GLU A 30 -20.04 -4.81 8.04
CA GLU A 30 -19.08 -4.98 9.15
C GLU A 30 -19.85 -4.81 10.48
N PRO A 31 -19.94 -5.86 11.34
CA PRO A 31 -20.81 -5.86 12.53
C PRO A 31 -20.54 -4.74 13.54
N HIS A 32 -19.29 -4.25 13.57
CA HIS A 32 -18.87 -3.21 14.53
C HIS A 32 -19.05 -1.78 14.01
N LEU A 33 -19.44 -1.61 12.76
CA LEU A 33 -19.65 -0.30 12.17
C LEU A 33 -21.12 0.09 12.17
N PRO A 34 -21.51 1.17 12.87
CA PRO A 34 -22.87 1.67 12.84
C PRO A 34 -23.21 2.27 11.46
N VAL A 35 -24.49 2.21 11.12
CA VAL A 35 -25.01 2.90 9.92
C VAL A 35 -25.16 4.38 10.22
N LEU A 36 -24.25 5.19 9.65
CA LEU A 36 -24.17 6.62 9.88
C LEU A 36 -25.18 7.41 9.02
N PRO A 37 -25.49 8.68 9.34
CA PRO A 37 -26.19 9.57 8.45
C PRO A 37 -25.53 9.68 7.06
N LEU A 38 -24.20 9.77 7.02
CA LEU A 38 -23.44 9.77 5.77
C LEU A 38 -23.61 8.44 4.99
N THR A 39 -23.60 7.27 5.69
CA THR A 39 -23.82 5.98 5.06
C THR A 39 -25.19 5.91 4.37
N ARG A 40 -26.24 6.42 5.02
CA ARG A 40 -27.60 6.49 4.45
C ARG A 40 -27.66 7.41 3.25
N ALA A 41 -27.07 8.60 3.35
CA ALA A 41 -27.07 9.59 2.27
C ALA A 41 -26.34 9.08 1.01
N ILE A 42 -25.22 8.37 1.19
CA ILE A 42 -24.47 7.76 0.08
C ILE A 42 -25.23 6.55 -0.48
N GLY A 43 -25.67 5.65 0.38
CA GLY A 43 -26.35 4.42 -0.02
C GLY A 43 -27.67 4.65 -0.74
N ALA A 44 -28.38 5.75 -0.44
CA ALA A 44 -29.60 6.12 -1.15
C ALA A 44 -29.37 6.28 -2.66
N ARG A 45 -28.18 6.68 -3.08
CA ARG A 45 -27.79 6.95 -4.48
C ARG A 45 -27.23 5.73 -5.22
N LEU A 46 -27.05 4.60 -4.52
CA LEU A 46 -26.45 3.40 -5.08
C LEU A 46 -27.49 2.34 -5.41
N PRO A 47 -27.25 1.43 -6.35
CA PRO A 47 -28.10 0.26 -6.56
C PRO A 47 -28.04 -0.70 -5.35
N ALA A 48 -28.94 -1.68 -5.31
CA ALA A 48 -28.86 -2.77 -4.32
C ALA A 48 -27.55 -3.55 -4.50
N GLY A 49 -27.02 -4.09 -3.38
CA GLY A 49 -25.79 -4.87 -3.35
C GLY A 49 -24.75 -4.38 -2.35
N HIS A 50 -23.62 -5.07 -2.33
CA HIS A 50 -22.47 -4.72 -1.50
C HIS A 50 -21.64 -3.62 -2.16
N HIS A 51 -21.33 -2.57 -1.42
CA HIS A 51 -20.51 -1.45 -1.88
C HIS A 51 -19.38 -1.17 -0.90
N ARG A 52 -18.24 -0.77 -1.48
CA ARG A 52 -17.15 -0.13 -0.76
C ARG A 52 -16.76 1.11 -1.55
N VAL A 53 -17.18 2.26 -1.08
CA VAL A 53 -17.07 3.52 -1.82
C VAL A 53 -15.97 4.41 -1.24
N ASN A 54 -15.26 5.11 -2.12
CA ASN A 54 -14.36 6.19 -1.73
C ASN A 54 -15.20 7.38 -1.25
N VAL A 55 -15.11 7.73 0.03
CA VAL A 55 -15.92 8.80 0.61
C VAL A 55 -15.62 10.16 0.01
N ALA A 56 -14.40 10.40 -0.48
CA ALA A 56 -14.02 11.65 -1.12
C ALA A 56 -14.64 11.87 -2.50
N ALA A 57 -15.21 10.82 -3.11
CA ALA A 57 -15.96 10.94 -4.37
C ALA A 57 -17.31 11.66 -4.19
N PHE A 58 -17.73 11.91 -2.95
CA PHE A 58 -18.98 12.60 -2.64
C PHE A 58 -18.72 14.03 -2.20
N ALA A 59 -19.58 14.93 -2.63
CA ALA A 59 -19.45 16.36 -2.33
C ALA A 59 -19.43 16.61 -0.81
N SER A 60 -18.53 17.49 -0.39
CA SER A 60 -18.50 18.01 0.98
C SER A 60 -19.65 18.99 1.20
N SER A 61 -20.11 19.13 2.44
CA SER A 61 -21.12 20.08 2.86
C SER A 61 -20.65 20.85 4.09
N GLY A 62 -21.00 22.12 4.19
CA GLY A 62 -20.74 22.93 5.38
C GLY A 62 -19.24 23.17 5.70
N GLY A 63 -18.35 23.22 4.69
CA GLY A 63 -16.92 23.47 4.90
C GLY A 63 -16.13 22.26 5.44
N LEU A 64 -16.80 21.15 5.73
CA LEU A 64 -16.18 19.91 6.22
C LEU A 64 -16.07 18.91 5.08
N SER A 65 -14.85 18.42 4.80
CA SER A 65 -14.66 17.39 3.77
C SER A 65 -15.36 16.08 4.17
N THR A 66 -15.85 15.35 3.17
CA THR A 66 -16.58 14.09 3.41
C THR A 66 -15.75 13.07 4.20
N PRO A 67 -14.42 12.89 3.99
CA PRO A 67 -13.60 12.07 4.85
C PRO A 67 -13.60 12.48 6.32
N LEU A 68 -13.48 13.77 6.62
CA LEU A 68 -13.50 14.26 8.00
C LEU A 68 -14.89 14.12 8.64
N ARG A 69 -15.96 14.35 7.86
CA ARG A 69 -17.32 14.09 8.29
C ARG A 69 -17.52 12.63 8.65
N TYR A 70 -17.01 11.71 7.82
CA TYR A 70 -17.09 10.27 8.08
C TYR A 70 -16.44 9.89 9.42
N VAL A 71 -15.24 10.42 9.69
CA VAL A 71 -14.56 10.18 10.97
C VAL A 71 -15.37 10.74 12.15
N GLY A 72 -15.84 11.97 12.03
CA GLY A 72 -16.61 12.61 13.11
C GLY A 72 -17.93 11.90 13.41
N GLU A 73 -18.71 11.55 12.38
CA GLU A 73 -19.96 10.80 12.55
C GLU A 73 -19.70 9.43 13.16
N LEU A 74 -18.66 8.70 12.70
CA LEU A 74 -18.33 7.37 13.24
C LEU A 74 -17.91 7.46 14.71
N PHE A 75 -17.03 8.40 15.04
CA PHE A 75 -16.56 8.57 16.41
C PHE A 75 -17.70 8.95 17.35
N SER A 76 -18.57 9.88 16.94
CA SER A 76 -19.77 10.25 17.70
C SER A 76 -20.71 9.05 17.93
N ALA A 77 -20.96 8.26 16.88
CA ALA A 77 -21.83 7.08 17.00
C ALA A 77 -21.24 6.01 17.92
N LEU A 78 -19.91 5.79 17.88
CA LEU A 78 -19.25 4.85 18.78
C LEU A 78 -19.27 5.31 20.24
N LEU A 79 -19.11 6.61 20.50
CA LEU A 79 -19.24 7.19 21.86
C LEU A 79 -20.67 6.99 22.39
N GLN A 80 -21.68 7.27 21.55
CA GLN A 80 -23.09 7.08 21.93
C GLN A 80 -23.40 5.60 22.23
N GLN A 81 -22.83 4.65 21.51
CA GLN A 81 -22.96 3.22 21.80
C GLN A 81 -22.36 2.85 23.18
N GLN A 82 -21.41 3.63 23.68
CA GLN A 82 -20.83 3.46 25.00
C GLN A 82 -21.55 4.30 26.08
N GLY A 83 -22.70 4.89 25.77
CA GLY A 83 -23.48 5.70 26.70
C GLY A 83 -22.95 7.12 26.92
N ILE A 84 -22.00 7.56 26.09
CA ILE A 84 -21.45 8.92 26.16
C ILE A 84 -22.28 9.83 25.25
N GLU A 85 -22.96 10.82 25.84
CA GLU A 85 -23.72 11.80 25.08
C GLU A 85 -22.79 12.71 24.31
N VAL A 86 -23.08 12.85 22.99
CA VAL A 86 -22.38 13.75 22.09
C VAL A 86 -23.36 14.80 21.62
N SER A 87 -23.16 16.02 22.05
CA SER A 87 -23.96 17.20 21.67
C SER A 87 -23.14 18.13 20.77
N GLY A 88 -23.84 18.98 19.99
CA GLY A 88 -23.23 19.96 19.11
C GLY A 88 -22.94 19.45 17.70
N THR A 89 -22.01 20.12 17.01
CA THR A 89 -21.69 19.90 15.59
C THR A 89 -20.27 19.42 15.40
N ILE A 90 -20.05 18.66 14.31
CA ILE A 90 -18.70 18.24 13.91
C ILE A 90 -18.06 19.39 13.15
N ASN A 91 -16.94 19.89 13.66
CA ASN A 91 -16.21 21.01 13.08
C ASN A 91 -14.79 20.58 12.66
N ARG A 92 -14.27 21.26 11.65
CA ARG A 92 -12.86 21.14 11.28
C ARG A 92 -12.00 21.94 12.26
N GLY A 93 -10.95 21.30 12.77
CA GLY A 93 -9.93 21.97 13.60
C GLY A 93 -8.53 21.60 13.12
N THR A 94 -7.55 22.31 13.64
CA THR A 94 -6.11 22.00 13.51
C THR A 94 -5.55 21.92 14.91
N VAL A 95 -4.75 20.90 15.20
CA VAL A 95 -4.07 20.80 16.51
C VAL A 95 -3.10 21.95 16.65
N ALA A 96 -3.21 22.71 17.74
CA ALA A 96 -2.32 23.80 18.10
C ALA A 96 -1.24 23.33 19.10
N GLY A 97 -0.17 24.12 19.25
CA GLY A 97 0.95 23.76 20.13
C GLY A 97 0.61 23.73 21.61
N ASP A 98 -0.46 24.42 22.02
CA ASP A 98 -0.99 24.49 23.38
C ASP A 98 -2.16 23.54 23.65
N ASP A 99 -2.57 22.74 22.67
CA ASP A 99 -3.59 21.72 22.85
C ASP A 99 -3.11 20.61 23.81
N ARG A 100 -3.96 20.25 24.76
CA ARG A 100 -3.66 19.20 25.74
C ARG A 100 -3.93 17.82 25.16
N LEU A 101 -2.92 16.95 25.19
CA LEU A 101 -3.10 15.53 24.89
C LEU A 101 -3.99 14.88 25.97
N LEU A 102 -5.16 14.39 25.60
CA LEU A 102 -6.11 13.73 26.50
C LEU A 102 -5.86 12.23 26.60
N LEU A 103 -5.60 11.57 25.47
CA LEU A 103 -5.42 10.13 25.39
C LEU A 103 -4.44 9.79 24.27
N ARG A 104 -3.54 8.86 24.53
CA ARG A 104 -2.73 8.19 23.51
C ARG A 104 -3.11 6.72 23.47
N TYR A 105 -3.40 6.20 22.30
CA TYR A 105 -3.61 4.80 22.04
C TYR A 105 -2.58 4.26 21.06
N ASP A 106 -1.76 3.33 21.50
CA ASP A 106 -0.79 2.64 20.65
C ASP A 106 -1.43 1.35 20.12
N GLY A 107 -1.58 1.27 18.80
CA GLY A 107 -2.18 0.10 18.15
C GLY A 107 -1.32 -1.17 18.33
N PRO A 108 -1.96 -2.37 18.30
CA PRO A 108 -1.25 -3.64 18.54
C PRO A 108 -0.33 -4.08 17.40
N LYS A 109 -0.43 -3.47 16.22
CA LYS A 109 0.37 -3.82 15.03
C LYS A 109 1.60 -2.94 14.94
N ASN A 110 2.76 -3.57 14.84
CA ASN A 110 4.01 -2.88 14.57
C ASN A 110 4.15 -2.51 13.08
N LEU A 111 5.19 -1.74 12.74
CA LEU A 111 5.42 -1.27 11.37
C LEU A 111 5.63 -2.42 10.38
N THR A 112 6.33 -3.49 10.78
CA THR A 112 6.55 -4.68 9.95
C THR A 112 5.25 -5.36 9.57
N ASP A 113 4.30 -5.50 10.52
CA ASP A 113 2.98 -6.08 10.28
C ASP A 113 2.17 -5.24 9.29
N ILE A 114 2.27 -3.91 9.41
CA ILE A 114 1.58 -2.96 8.53
C ILE A 114 2.15 -3.06 7.11
N ILE A 115 3.49 -3.10 6.96
CA ILE A 115 4.16 -3.25 5.65
C ILE A 115 3.81 -4.60 5.03
N ARG A 116 3.87 -5.71 5.79
CA ARG A 116 3.49 -7.05 5.33
C ARG A 116 2.05 -7.08 4.80
N ALA A 117 1.12 -6.50 5.54
CA ALA A 117 -0.27 -6.39 5.13
C ALA A 117 -0.44 -5.50 3.87
N CYS A 118 0.28 -4.37 3.81
CA CYS A 118 0.32 -3.49 2.64
C CYS A 118 0.78 -4.23 1.38
N LEU A 119 1.88 -4.96 1.45
CA LEU A 119 2.44 -5.73 0.34
C LEU A 119 1.51 -6.88 -0.06
N LYS A 120 1.00 -7.63 0.91
CA LYS A 120 0.10 -8.78 0.69
C LYS A 120 -1.20 -8.38 -0.02
N HIS A 121 -1.85 -7.32 0.46
CA HIS A 121 -3.15 -6.89 -0.06
C HIS A 121 -3.06 -5.79 -1.12
N SER A 122 -1.83 -5.36 -1.47
CA SER A 122 -1.60 -4.24 -2.40
C SER A 122 -2.43 -3.00 -2.03
N ASN A 123 -2.37 -2.61 -0.75
CA ASN A 123 -3.19 -1.52 -0.24
C ASN A 123 -2.53 -0.17 -0.53
N ASN A 124 -3.06 0.54 -1.51
CA ASN A 124 -2.54 1.83 -1.98
C ASN A 124 -2.61 2.92 -0.90
N TYR A 125 -3.68 2.91 -0.10
CA TYR A 125 -3.85 3.87 0.99
C TYR A 125 -2.70 3.73 2.02
N ILE A 126 -2.42 2.49 2.47
CA ILE A 126 -1.33 2.25 3.42
C ILE A 126 0.02 2.63 2.81
N ALA A 127 0.29 2.26 1.55
CA ALA A 127 1.54 2.61 0.88
C ALA A 127 1.77 4.13 0.84
N ASN A 128 0.74 4.88 0.45
CA ASN A 128 0.78 6.34 0.42
C ASN A 128 0.88 6.97 1.81
N GLN A 129 0.21 6.39 2.81
CA GLN A 129 0.29 6.88 4.19
C GLN A 129 1.71 6.67 4.77
N LEU A 130 2.32 5.51 4.53
CA LEU A 130 3.70 5.23 4.93
C LEU A 130 4.68 6.19 4.24
N PHE A 131 4.49 6.43 2.95
CA PHE A 131 5.30 7.37 2.17
C PHE A 131 5.24 8.79 2.73
N LEU A 132 4.04 9.30 3.01
CA LEU A 132 3.81 10.60 3.64
C LEU A 132 4.39 10.67 5.05
N SER A 133 4.19 9.63 5.85
CA SER A 133 4.69 9.55 7.23
C SER A 133 6.22 9.53 7.28
N ALA A 134 6.88 8.83 6.36
CA ALA A 134 8.35 8.84 6.24
C ALA A 134 8.88 10.25 5.94
N GLY A 135 8.20 10.99 5.02
CA GLY A 135 8.53 12.38 4.72
C GLY A 135 8.40 13.29 5.94
N ALA A 136 7.31 13.16 6.70
CA ALA A 136 7.09 13.96 7.90
C ALA A 136 8.04 13.61 9.04
N ALA A 137 8.36 12.32 9.22
CA ALA A 137 9.32 11.89 10.24
C ALA A 137 10.72 12.44 10.01
N ARG A 138 11.14 12.61 8.75
CA ARG A 138 12.47 13.11 8.41
C ARG A 138 12.55 14.63 8.29
N LEU A 139 11.51 15.27 7.74
CA LEU A 139 11.51 16.69 7.37
C LEU A 139 10.51 17.52 8.16
N GLY A 140 9.86 16.93 9.18
CA GLY A 140 8.89 17.60 10.04
C GLY A 140 7.49 17.70 9.43
N TYR A 141 6.48 17.87 10.30
CA TYR A 141 5.09 18.10 9.91
C TYR A 141 4.92 19.53 9.34
N PRO A 142 3.88 19.79 8.51
CA PRO A 142 2.91 18.82 8.01
C PRO A 142 3.53 17.83 7.00
N ALA A 143 2.95 16.62 6.92
CA ALA A 143 3.28 15.65 5.87
C ALA A 143 2.84 16.18 4.50
N THR A 144 3.76 16.22 3.54
CA THR A 144 3.48 16.61 2.17
C THR A 144 4.06 15.62 1.17
N TRP A 145 3.47 15.55 -0.02
CA TRP A 145 4.00 14.72 -1.11
C TRP A 145 5.42 15.10 -1.51
N GLU A 146 5.75 16.39 -1.43
CA GLU A 146 7.09 16.89 -1.72
C GLU A 146 8.13 16.35 -0.74
N LYS A 147 7.89 16.49 0.58
CA LYS A 147 8.75 15.94 1.63
C LYS A 147 8.91 14.43 1.51
N ALA A 148 7.82 13.72 1.18
CA ALA A 148 7.84 12.28 0.99
C ALA A 148 8.72 11.88 -0.20
N ARG A 149 8.59 12.55 -1.35
CA ARG A 149 9.44 12.33 -2.52
C ARG A 149 10.91 12.66 -2.24
N GLN A 150 11.16 13.80 -1.60
CA GLN A 150 12.52 14.21 -1.22
C GLN A 150 13.17 13.16 -0.32
N THR A 151 12.46 12.71 0.72
CA THR A 151 12.94 11.69 1.65
C THR A 151 13.23 10.37 0.95
N ALA A 152 12.30 9.90 0.10
CA ALA A 152 12.48 8.65 -0.64
C ALA A 152 13.67 8.75 -1.61
N THR A 153 13.78 9.85 -2.36
CA THR A 153 14.90 10.07 -3.28
C THR A 153 16.24 10.09 -2.54
N ASP A 154 16.30 10.82 -1.42
CA ASP A 154 17.52 10.90 -0.61
C ASP A 154 17.96 9.52 -0.08
N VAL A 155 17.02 8.72 0.42
CA VAL A 155 17.30 7.35 0.89
C VAL A 155 17.76 6.46 -0.27
N LEU A 156 17.08 6.48 -1.40
CA LEU A 156 17.41 5.65 -2.55
C LEU A 156 18.78 6.01 -3.14
N VAL A 157 19.08 7.30 -3.29
CA VAL A 157 20.33 7.77 -3.90
C VAL A 157 21.49 7.73 -2.92
N ASN A 158 21.33 8.30 -1.73
CA ASN A 158 22.45 8.53 -0.82
C ASN A 158 22.74 7.32 0.09
N HIS A 159 21.70 6.57 0.49
CA HIS A 159 21.88 5.40 1.33
C HIS A 159 22.08 4.12 0.49
N TYR A 160 21.19 3.85 -0.47
CA TYR A 160 21.26 2.65 -1.31
C TYR A 160 22.08 2.80 -2.58
N ARG A 161 22.59 4.03 -2.88
CA ARG A 161 23.43 4.32 -4.05
C ARG A 161 22.78 3.99 -5.39
N LEU A 162 21.47 4.09 -5.48
CA LEU A 162 20.74 3.87 -6.73
C LEU A 162 20.82 5.13 -7.62
N PRO A 163 20.97 4.98 -8.95
CA PRO A 163 21.10 6.11 -9.87
C PRO A 163 19.83 6.96 -9.92
N ALA A 164 19.97 8.27 -9.69
CA ALA A 164 18.85 9.22 -9.62
C ALA A 164 18.12 9.41 -10.96
N ASP A 165 18.79 9.18 -12.07
CA ASP A 165 18.26 9.30 -13.44
C ASP A 165 17.43 8.07 -13.88
N GLN A 166 17.43 7.00 -13.08
CA GLN A 166 16.73 5.75 -13.40
C GLN A 166 15.33 5.64 -12.79
N PHE A 167 14.90 6.63 -12.04
CA PHE A 167 13.56 6.63 -11.45
C PHE A 167 12.95 8.00 -11.29
N HIS A 168 11.64 8.05 -11.30
CA HIS A 168 10.82 9.20 -10.89
C HIS A 168 9.67 8.72 -10.04
N LEU A 169 9.61 9.14 -8.78
CA LEU A 169 8.53 8.80 -7.85
C LEU A 169 7.52 9.93 -7.76
N SER A 170 6.27 9.63 -8.03
CA SER A 170 5.16 10.58 -7.85
C SER A 170 4.49 10.43 -6.48
N GLU A 171 4.33 9.19 -6.02
CA GLU A 171 3.67 8.81 -4.77
C GLU A 171 4.09 7.39 -4.36
N GLY A 172 3.59 6.87 -3.22
CA GLY A 172 4.06 5.61 -2.64
C GLY A 172 3.38 4.34 -3.13
N SER A 173 2.21 4.43 -3.77
CA SER A 173 1.42 3.24 -4.14
C SER A 173 1.71 2.69 -5.54
N GLY A 174 2.27 3.52 -6.43
CA GLY A 174 2.52 3.17 -7.83
C GLY A 174 1.28 3.31 -8.73
N LEU A 175 0.18 3.91 -8.28
CA LEU A 175 -0.99 4.19 -9.11
C LEU A 175 -0.76 5.31 -10.14
N SER A 176 0.13 6.23 -9.82
CA SER A 176 0.44 7.34 -10.71
C SER A 176 1.23 6.87 -11.93
N ARG A 177 0.72 7.15 -13.13
CA ARG A 177 1.44 6.91 -14.39
C ARG A 177 2.66 7.83 -14.57
N ARG A 178 2.83 8.83 -13.72
CA ARG A 178 4.04 9.67 -13.66
C ARG A 178 5.19 8.99 -12.93
N THR A 179 4.92 7.98 -12.08
CA THR A 179 5.96 7.16 -11.49
C THR A 179 6.60 6.31 -12.61
N GLN A 180 7.91 6.45 -12.78
CA GLN A 180 8.69 5.77 -13.80
C GLN A 180 9.94 5.16 -13.17
N VAL A 181 10.28 3.95 -13.56
CA VAL A 181 11.45 3.23 -13.07
C VAL A 181 12.05 2.39 -14.19
N THR A 182 13.38 2.26 -14.22
CA THR A 182 14.04 1.33 -15.12
C THR A 182 14.09 -0.08 -14.52
N PRO A 183 14.20 -1.14 -15.33
CA PRO A 183 14.45 -2.49 -14.82
C PRO A 183 15.72 -2.57 -13.95
N SER A 184 16.79 -1.88 -14.33
CA SER A 184 18.05 -1.84 -13.58
C SER A 184 17.88 -1.22 -12.19
N PHE A 185 17.15 -0.11 -12.10
CA PHE A 185 16.79 0.48 -10.81
C PHE A 185 16.02 -0.51 -9.93
N MET A 186 15.04 -1.22 -10.50
CA MET A 186 14.23 -2.19 -9.76
C MET A 186 15.05 -3.40 -9.29
N ILE A 187 16.03 -3.85 -10.06
CA ILE A 187 16.98 -4.89 -9.61
C ILE A 187 17.80 -4.37 -8.43
N GLY A 188 18.39 -3.17 -8.54
CA GLY A 188 19.14 -2.55 -7.44
C GLY A 188 18.30 -2.35 -6.18
N LEU A 189 17.03 -1.92 -6.32
CA LEU A 189 16.10 -1.82 -5.21
C LEU A 189 15.83 -3.18 -4.56
N HIS A 190 15.67 -4.25 -5.35
CA HIS A 190 15.48 -5.60 -4.83
C HIS A 190 16.74 -6.15 -4.16
N GLU A 191 17.93 -5.81 -4.63
CA GLU A 191 19.17 -6.12 -3.89
C GLU A 191 19.17 -5.50 -2.48
N ALA A 192 18.77 -4.23 -2.37
CA ALA A 192 18.64 -3.53 -1.09
C ALA A 192 17.51 -4.10 -0.21
N PHE A 193 16.46 -4.66 -0.83
CA PHE A 193 15.29 -5.20 -0.11
C PHE A 193 15.45 -6.67 0.32
N LYS A 194 16.50 -7.38 -0.09
CA LYS A 194 16.76 -8.80 0.28
C LYS A 194 16.57 -9.11 1.77
N PRO A 195 17.03 -8.28 2.73
CA PRO A 195 16.82 -8.52 4.16
C PRO A 195 15.35 -8.57 4.58
N HIS A 196 14.44 -8.10 3.74
CA HIS A 196 13.00 -8.00 3.97
C HIS A 196 12.19 -8.85 2.97
N ALA A 197 12.82 -9.77 2.25
CA ALA A 197 12.16 -10.59 1.23
C ALA A 197 11.00 -11.45 1.80
N ASP A 198 11.08 -11.80 3.09
CA ASP A 198 10.03 -12.50 3.85
C ASP A 198 8.71 -11.72 3.97
N LEU A 199 8.73 -10.42 3.69
CA LEU A 199 7.52 -9.58 3.65
C LEU A 199 6.70 -9.79 2.37
N LEU A 200 7.31 -10.37 1.31
CA LEU A 200 6.63 -10.64 0.06
C LEU A 200 5.78 -11.91 0.14
N SER A 201 4.55 -11.82 -0.36
CA SER A 201 3.68 -13.00 -0.45
C SER A 201 4.11 -13.89 -1.62
N PRO A 202 4.20 -15.22 -1.43
CA PRO A 202 4.60 -16.11 -2.49
C PRO A 202 3.48 -16.32 -3.52
N LEU A 203 3.84 -16.31 -4.80
CA LEU A 203 3.02 -16.79 -5.91
C LEU A 203 3.67 -18.07 -6.46
N GLN A 204 3.00 -19.21 -6.32
CA GLN A 204 3.55 -20.52 -6.70
C GLN A 204 4.94 -20.81 -6.05
N GLY A 205 5.09 -20.42 -4.79
CA GLY A 205 6.33 -20.58 -4.04
C GLY A 205 7.41 -19.53 -4.32
N ILE A 206 7.18 -18.58 -5.22
CA ILE A 206 8.13 -17.51 -5.57
C ILE A 206 7.73 -16.24 -4.81
N PRO A 207 8.54 -15.72 -3.88
CA PRO A 207 8.26 -14.46 -3.19
C PRO A 207 8.34 -13.30 -4.17
N LEU A 208 7.21 -12.62 -4.40
CA LEU A 208 7.12 -11.52 -5.34
C LEU A 208 6.02 -10.52 -5.01
N LYS A 209 6.16 -9.31 -5.55
CA LYS A 209 5.10 -8.29 -5.61
C LYS A 209 4.58 -8.16 -7.04
N ALA A 210 3.26 -8.20 -7.16
CA ALA A 210 2.57 -7.93 -8.42
C ALA A 210 2.10 -6.47 -8.51
N GLY A 211 2.16 -5.90 -9.71
CA GLY A 211 1.52 -4.65 -10.07
C GLY A 211 0.61 -4.84 -11.28
N THR A 212 -0.57 -4.21 -11.28
CA THR A 212 -1.51 -4.29 -12.41
C THR A 212 -2.25 -2.97 -12.56
N MET A 213 -2.13 -2.38 -13.73
CA MET A 213 -2.98 -1.29 -14.23
C MET A 213 -3.37 -1.59 -15.68
N ARG A 214 -4.23 -0.77 -16.27
CA ARG A 214 -4.56 -0.90 -17.68
C ARG A 214 -3.29 -0.84 -18.54
N ASN A 215 -2.99 -1.91 -19.27
CA ASN A 215 -1.81 -2.07 -20.12
C ASN A 215 -0.45 -2.04 -19.40
N ILE A 216 -0.45 -2.22 -18.06
CA ILE A 216 0.77 -2.32 -17.26
C ILE A 216 0.66 -3.57 -16.39
N TYR A 217 1.62 -4.48 -16.52
CA TYR A 217 1.64 -5.73 -15.79
C TYR A 217 3.07 -6.01 -15.30
N CYS A 218 3.24 -6.09 -13.99
CA CYS A 218 4.55 -6.20 -13.39
C CYS A 218 4.63 -7.37 -12.42
N TYR A 219 5.79 -8.00 -12.36
CA TYR A 219 6.26 -8.82 -11.25
C TYR A 219 7.67 -8.38 -10.87
N ALA A 220 7.95 -8.33 -9.58
CA ALA A 220 9.28 -8.14 -9.06
C ALA A 220 9.44 -8.98 -7.79
N GLY A 221 10.54 -9.71 -7.66
CA GLY A 221 10.73 -10.66 -6.56
C GLY A 221 12.04 -11.41 -6.66
N TYR A 222 12.06 -12.63 -6.12
CA TYR A 222 13.28 -13.40 -5.99
C TYR A 222 13.09 -14.84 -6.40
N PHE A 223 14.10 -15.39 -7.10
CA PHE A 223 14.29 -16.82 -7.27
C PHE A 223 15.31 -17.34 -6.26
N GLY A 224 15.30 -18.64 -6.03
CA GLY A 224 16.24 -19.32 -5.16
C GLY A 224 15.77 -19.47 -3.70
N PRO A 225 16.52 -20.21 -2.90
CA PRO A 225 16.25 -20.38 -1.47
C PRO A 225 16.64 -19.12 -0.67
N ASP A 226 16.12 -19.00 0.55
CA ASP A 226 16.29 -17.82 1.42
C ASP A 226 17.74 -17.38 1.64
N ASN A 227 18.68 -18.29 1.60
CA ASN A 227 20.11 -18.00 1.72
C ASN A 227 20.79 -17.58 0.41
N ARG A 228 20.07 -17.65 -0.72
CA ARG A 228 20.55 -17.25 -2.05
C ARG A 228 19.40 -16.72 -2.89
N LEU A 229 19.01 -15.51 -2.63
CA LEU A 229 17.96 -14.80 -3.35
C LEU A 229 18.53 -14.09 -4.59
N ASP A 230 18.06 -14.46 -5.77
CA ASP A 230 18.40 -13.84 -7.04
C ASP A 230 17.21 -12.96 -7.49
N PRO A 231 17.34 -11.61 -7.51
CA PRO A 231 16.24 -10.74 -7.86
C PRO A 231 15.86 -10.85 -9.34
N PHE A 232 14.58 -10.74 -9.61
CA PHE A 232 14.06 -10.61 -10.97
C PHE A 232 13.00 -9.52 -11.07
N VAL A 233 12.86 -8.96 -12.27
CA VAL A 233 11.87 -7.93 -12.60
C VAL A 233 11.25 -8.20 -13.95
N ILE A 234 9.94 -8.11 -14.03
CA ILE A 234 9.15 -8.14 -15.27
C ILE A 234 8.31 -6.86 -15.29
N LEU A 235 8.55 -5.99 -16.27
CA LEU A 235 7.80 -4.75 -16.49
C LEU A 235 7.23 -4.77 -17.90
N LEU A 236 5.90 -4.90 -18.03
CA LEU A 236 5.20 -4.92 -19.31
C LEU A 236 4.33 -3.67 -19.45
N ASN A 237 4.59 -2.88 -20.46
CA ASN A 237 3.79 -1.72 -20.87
C ASN A 237 3.10 -2.03 -22.23
N GLN A 238 2.18 -3.00 -22.22
CA GLN A 238 1.54 -3.51 -23.44
C GLN A 238 0.14 -4.05 -23.14
N PRO A 239 -0.79 -4.11 -24.13
CA PRO A 239 -2.14 -4.66 -23.92
C PRO A 239 -2.17 -6.13 -23.47
N PRO A 240 -1.42 -7.09 -24.07
CA PRO A 240 -1.46 -8.48 -23.62
C PRO A 240 -0.69 -8.67 -22.31
N ASN A 241 -1.33 -9.38 -21.38
CA ASN A 241 -0.73 -9.72 -20.08
C ASN A 241 -0.02 -11.09 -20.16
N THR A 242 1.22 -11.09 -20.59
CA THR A 242 2.06 -12.29 -20.71
C THR A 242 3.02 -12.50 -19.53
N ARG A 243 2.87 -11.76 -18.44
CA ARG A 243 3.81 -11.81 -17.32
C ARG A 243 3.95 -13.18 -16.65
N ARG A 244 2.90 -14.03 -16.65
CA ARG A 244 2.97 -15.40 -16.09
C ARG A 244 3.82 -16.32 -16.95
N GLU A 245 3.69 -16.22 -18.27
CA GLU A 245 4.51 -16.97 -19.22
C GLU A 245 5.98 -16.60 -19.09
N LEU A 246 6.27 -15.30 -19.01
CA LEU A 246 7.62 -14.79 -18.80
C LEU A 246 8.20 -15.21 -17.44
N LEU A 247 7.41 -15.20 -16.37
CA LEU A 247 7.84 -15.70 -15.05
C LEU A 247 8.24 -17.18 -15.15
N GLY A 248 7.43 -17.99 -15.82
CA GLY A 248 7.73 -19.42 -16.04
C GLY A 248 9.00 -19.65 -16.86
N LEU A 249 9.24 -18.83 -17.89
CA LEU A 249 10.46 -18.88 -18.70
C LEU A 249 11.70 -18.50 -17.87
N LEU A 250 11.66 -17.37 -17.18
CA LEU A 250 12.76 -16.90 -16.34
C LEU A 250 13.09 -17.91 -15.23
N HIS A 251 12.07 -18.47 -14.59
CA HIS A 251 12.27 -19.49 -13.55
C HIS A 251 12.97 -20.74 -14.09
N ARG A 252 12.60 -21.24 -15.28
CA ARG A 252 13.30 -22.39 -15.91
C ARG A 252 14.75 -22.06 -16.25
N VAL A 253 15.03 -20.88 -16.79
CA VAL A 253 16.39 -20.41 -17.08
C VAL A 253 17.23 -20.37 -15.81
N HIS A 254 16.68 -19.77 -14.74
CA HIS A 254 17.35 -19.71 -13.44
C HIS A 254 17.68 -21.11 -12.88
N GLN A 255 16.72 -22.06 -12.95
CA GLN A 255 16.95 -23.45 -12.52
C GLN A 255 18.03 -24.17 -13.33
N SER A 256 18.07 -23.95 -14.65
CA SER A 256 19.08 -24.54 -15.53
C SER A 256 20.48 -23.99 -15.25
N ALA A 257 20.61 -22.69 -15.05
CA ALA A 257 21.88 -22.04 -14.70
C ALA A 257 22.42 -22.55 -13.34
N GLY A 258 21.55 -22.76 -12.34
CA GLY A 258 21.92 -23.32 -11.04
C GLY A 258 22.41 -24.78 -11.11
N LYS A 259 21.91 -25.59 -12.06
CA LYS A 259 22.39 -26.96 -12.29
C LYS A 259 23.78 -26.97 -12.92
N THR A 260 24.02 -26.12 -13.91
CA THR A 260 25.34 -26.03 -14.60
C THR A 260 26.43 -25.57 -13.66
N SER A 261 26.15 -24.60 -12.78
CA SER A 261 27.11 -24.12 -11.76
C SER A 261 27.49 -25.21 -10.73
N ARG A 262 26.57 -26.08 -10.36
CA ARG A 262 26.85 -27.20 -9.44
C ARG A 262 27.73 -28.27 -10.08
N LEU A 263 27.52 -28.57 -11.37
CA LEU A 263 28.33 -29.53 -12.12
C LEU A 263 29.77 -29.06 -12.34
N SER A 264 29.99 -27.80 -12.59
CA SER A 264 31.33 -27.21 -12.72
C SER A 264 32.08 -27.09 -11.38
N GLY A 265 31.38 -26.90 -10.26
CA GLY A 265 31.93 -26.90 -8.92
C GLY A 265 32.45 -28.27 -8.47
N THR A 266 31.70 -29.35 -8.75
CA THR A 266 32.09 -30.75 -8.46
C THR A 266 33.27 -31.21 -9.31
N ALA A 267 33.40 -30.74 -10.56
CA ALA A 267 34.53 -31.09 -11.41
C ALA A 267 35.85 -30.45 -10.97
N ARG A 268 35.81 -29.28 -10.31
CA ARG A 268 37.04 -28.64 -9.74
C ARG A 268 37.51 -29.29 -8.45
N THR A 269 36.61 -29.84 -7.65
CA THR A 269 36.97 -30.49 -6.36
C THR A 269 37.63 -31.89 -6.58
N THR A 270 37.29 -32.55 -7.69
CA THR A 270 37.90 -33.86 -8.04
C THR A 270 39.26 -33.74 -8.75
N ALA A 271 39.60 -32.55 -9.30
CA ALA A 271 40.90 -32.33 -9.96
C ALA A 271 42.02 -31.91 -8.95
N ALA A 272 41.66 -31.50 -7.72
CA ALA A 272 42.64 -31.11 -6.67
C ALA A 272 43.02 -32.26 -5.73
N ALA A 273 42.51 -33.49 -5.94
CA ALA A 273 42.77 -34.66 -5.12
C ALA A 273 43.55 -35.78 -5.89
N ARG A 274 44.31 -35.39 -6.91
CA ARG A 274 45.26 -36.31 -7.58
C ARG A 274 46.67 -35.75 -7.59
#